data_e65a92ae4c6dd82e1eb8a1d1f38d65a2
#
_entry.id   e65a92ae4c6dd82e1eb8a1d1f38d65a2
#
_cell.length_a   1.000
_cell.length_b   1.000
_cell.length_c   1.000
_cell.angle_alpha   90.00
_cell.angle_beta   90.00
_cell.angle_gamma   90.00
#
_symmetry.space_group_name_H-M   'P 1'
#
loop_
_entity.id
_entity.type
_entity.pdbx_description
1 polymer ?
#
loop_
_entity_poly.entity_id
_entity_poly.type
_entity_poly.pdbx_seq_one_letter_code
_entity_poly.pdbx_strand_id
1 'polypeptide(L)'
;ILTTGQCKEVIASKNQKKIEASIRKLEKREIYFFHRESQEYPERLAQLYEPPNLLYYIGRLPNFSKPILAIVGARRATIYGRKMAREFAKSLAECGIQIVSGMAAGVDAAGHKGALDANGYTLGVLGGGIDTIYPVENFNLYQQVYQMGGVLSEYNMGISPQKGLFPMRNRIISGLSDGIFVTEAGARSGSLITADQ
;
A
#
# COMPACT_ATOMS: atom_id res chain seq x y z
N ILE A 1 -5.80 10.15 25.12
CA ILE A 1 -5.95 11.54 25.61
C ILE A 1 -4.61 12.22 25.41
N LEU A 2 -4.56 13.34 24.68
CA LEU A 2 -3.34 14.11 24.44
C LEU A 2 -2.89 14.82 25.71
N THR A 3 -1.58 14.87 25.96
CA THR A 3 -1.02 15.69 27.02
C THR A 3 -1.13 17.18 26.69
N THR A 4 -1.02 18.06 27.68
CA THR A 4 -1.04 19.52 27.47
C THR A 4 0.05 19.99 26.50
N GLY A 5 1.23 19.34 26.51
CA GLY A 5 2.33 19.58 25.56
C GLY A 5 1.92 19.24 24.13
N GLN A 6 1.38 18.03 23.92
CA GLN A 6 0.89 17.58 22.62
C GLN A 6 -0.23 18.45 22.08
N CYS A 7 -1.16 18.92 22.94
CA CYS A 7 -2.19 19.87 22.53
C CYS A 7 -1.59 21.20 22.03
N LYS A 8 -0.57 21.73 22.71
CA LYS A 8 0.12 22.95 22.27
C LYS A 8 0.84 22.75 20.94
N GLU A 9 1.48 21.61 20.72
CA GLU A 9 2.13 21.26 19.44
C GLU A 9 1.12 21.16 18.30
N VAL A 10 -0.02 20.50 18.53
CA VAL A 10 -1.10 20.40 17.54
C VAL A 10 -1.65 21.79 17.19
N ILE A 11 -1.87 22.66 18.18
CA ILE A 11 -2.33 24.04 17.94
C ILE A 11 -1.26 24.84 17.17
N ALA A 12 0.01 24.71 17.55
CA ALA A 12 1.11 25.39 16.88
C ALA A 12 1.35 24.90 15.45
N SER A 13 0.98 23.63 15.15
CA SER A 13 1.08 23.06 13.80
C SER A 13 0.08 23.63 12.80
N LYS A 14 -1.00 24.29 13.27
CA LYS A 14 -2.00 24.99 12.43
C LYS A 14 -1.42 26.24 11.77
N ASN A 15 -0.23 26.14 11.22
CA ASN A 15 0.38 27.24 10.48
C ASN A 15 -0.03 27.15 9.00
N GLN A 16 -0.96 28.01 8.60
CA GLN A 16 -1.53 28.04 7.25
C GLN A 16 -0.45 28.06 6.16
N LYS A 17 0.60 28.86 6.31
CA LYS A 17 1.69 28.94 5.34
C LYS A 17 2.46 27.63 5.21
N LYS A 18 2.69 26.90 6.31
CA LYS A 18 3.35 25.58 6.29
C LYS A 18 2.48 24.53 5.63
N ILE A 19 1.17 24.55 5.90
CA ILE A 19 0.20 23.63 5.30
C ILE A 19 0.16 23.84 3.78
N GLU A 20 -0.01 25.09 3.32
CA GLU A 20 -0.02 25.42 1.91
C GLU A 20 1.31 25.06 1.20
N ALA A 21 2.44 25.26 1.86
CA ALA A 21 3.74 24.88 1.32
C ALA A 21 3.86 23.32 1.20
N SER A 22 3.28 22.58 2.14
CA SER A 22 3.23 21.11 2.07
C SER A 22 2.34 20.64 0.95
N ILE A 23 1.14 21.22 0.80
CA ILE A 23 0.21 20.89 -0.29
C ILE A 23 0.88 21.15 -1.64
N ARG A 24 1.49 22.32 -1.84
CA ARG A 24 2.22 22.62 -3.09
C ARG A 24 3.36 21.64 -3.40
N LYS A 25 4.02 21.08 -2.37
CA LYS A 25 5.04 20.04 -2.58
C LYS A 25 4.43 18.71 -3.05
N LEU A 26 3.26 18.34 -2.53
CA LEU A 26 2.52 17.17 -2.96
C LEU A 26 2.04 17.34 -4.41
N GLU A 27 1.37 18.44 -4.73
CA GLU A 27 0.87 18.77 -6.07
C GLU A 27 1.99 18.74 -7.12
N LYS A 28 3.15 19.33 -6.83
CA LYS A 28 4.30 19.34 -7.74
C LYS A 28 4.83 17.94 -8.07
N ARG A 29 4.54 16.94 -7.22
CA ARG A 29 4.95 15.54 -7.37
C ARG A 29 3.80 14.61 -7.77
N GLU A 30 2.64 15.18 -8.11
CA GLU A 30 1.43 14.43 -8.43
C GLU A 30 1.06 13.44 -7.32
N ILE A 31 1.31 13.82 -6.06
CA ILE A 31 0.92 13.08 -4.87
C ILE A 31 -0.40 13.62 -4.39
N TYR A 32 -1.41 12.78 -4.40
CA TYR A 32 -2.74 13.07 -3.89
C TYR A 32 -2.90 12.52 -2.48
N PHE A 33 -3.93 12.98 -1.77
CA PHE A 33 -4.27 12.45 -0.46
C PHE A 33 -5.76 12.54 -0.20
N PHE A 34 -6.24 11.68 0.65
CA PHE A 34 -7.58 11.73 1.22
C PHE A 34 -7.53 11.39 2.71
N HIS A 35 -8.46 11.92 3.47
CA HIS A 35 -8.57 11.69 4.90
C HIS A 35 -9.86 10.92 5.23
N ARG A 36 -9.98 10.44 6.46
CA ARG A 36 -11.07 9.56 6.89
C ARG A 36 -12.48 10.14 6.66
N GLU A 37 -12.61 11.46 6.63
CA GLU A 37 -13.88 12.15 6.39
C GLU A 37 -14.08 12.55 4.91
N SER A 38 -13.14 12.21 4.02
CA SER A 38 -13.27 12.45 2.60
C SER A 38 -14.30 11.51 1.97
N GLN A 39 -15.01 11.99 0.97
CA GLN A 39 -15.97 11.18 0.23
C GLN A 39 -15.31 10.00 -0.51
N GLU A 40 -14.05 10.14 -0.90
CA GLU A 40 -13.25 9.12 -1.58
C GLU A 40 -12.68 8.08 -0.63
N TYR A 41 -12.85 8.24 0.70
CA TYR A 41 -12.29 7.30 1.67
C TYR A 41 -12.97 5.93 1.55
N PRO A 42 -12.21 4.83 1.35
CA PRO A 42 -12.79 3.51 1.19
C PRO A 42 -13.52 3.06 2.47
N GLU A 43 -14.82 2.79 2.36
CA GLU A 43 -15.64 2.37 3.50
C GLU A 43 -15.06 1.16 4.23
N ARG A 44 -14.50 0.20 3.49
CA ARG A 44 -13.86 -0.99 4.05
C ARG A 44 -12.64 -0.67 4.95
N LEU A 45 -11.93 0.42 4.71
CA LEU A 45 -10.86 0.87 5.61
C LEU A 45 -11.40 1.52 6.89
N ALA A 46 -12.59 2.10 6.85
CA ALA A 46 -13.24 2.67 8.03
C ALA A 46 -13.65 1.60 9.06
N GLN A 47 -13.80 0.35 8.61
CA GLN A 47 -14.17 -0.79 9.45
C GLN A 47 -12.98 -1.44 10.16
N LEU A 48 -11.74 -1.06 9.83
CA LEU A 48 -10.56 -1.55 10.53
C LEU A 48 -10.56 -1.13 12.00
N TYR A 49 -9.96 -1.94 12.86
CA TYR A 49 -9.78 -1.60 14.29
C TYR A 49 -9.03 -0.27 14.48
N GLU A 50 -8.00 -0.04 13.67
CA GLU A 50 -7.24 1.23 13.59
C GLU A 50 -7.28 1.79 12.16
N PRO A 51 -8.36 2.49 11.77
CA PRO A 51 -8.47 3.05 10.43
C PRO A 51 -7.39 4.12 10.20
N PRO A 52 -6.72 4.14 9.03
CA PRO A 52 -5.79 5.21 8.71
C PRO A 52 -6.51 6.56 8.61
N ASN A 53 -6.02 7.58 9.32
CA ASN A 53 -6.64 8.91 9.30
C ASN A 53 -6.38 9.68 8.01
N LEU A 54 -5.24 9.43 7.37
CA LEU A 54 -4.80 10.08 6.15
C LEU A 54 -4.04 9.08 5.29
N LEU A 55 -4.33 9.07 4.01
CA LEU A 55 -3.63 8.23 3.03
C LEU A 55 -3.15 9.08 1.86
N TYR A 56 -1.89 8.92 1.48
CA TYR A 56 -1.29 9.50 0.29
C TYR A 56 -1.27 8.48 -0.84
N TYR A 57 -1.47 8.92 -2.09
CA TYR A 57 -1.37 8.04 -3.23
C TYR A 57 -0.77 8.73 -4.46
N ILE A 58 -0.18 7.91 -5.33
CA ILE A 58 0.31 8.28 -6.66
C ILE A 58 -0.32 7.32 -7.66
N GLY A 59 -0.67 7.81 -8.84
CA GLY A 59 -1.38 7.03 -9.85
C GLY A 59 -2.88 7.00 -9.60
N ARG A 60 -3.49 5.82 -9.69
CA ARG A 60 -4.94 5.65 -9.57
C ARG A 60 -5.29 4.77 -8.37
N LEU A 61 -6.36 5.10 -7.67
CA LEU A 61 -6.96 4.22 -6.67
C LEU A 61 -7.69 3.04 -7.36
N PRO A 62 -7.88 1.90 -6.67
CA PRO A 62 -8.63 0.78 -7.22
C PRO A 62 -10.10 1.15 -7.42
N ASN A 63 -10.74 0.48 -8.36
CA ASN A 63 -12.19 0.54 -8.47
C ASN A 63 -12.81 -0.36 -7.40
N PHE A 64 -13.33 0.23 -6.33
CA PHE A 64 -13.91 -0.49 -5.18
C PHE A 64 -15.19 -1.27 -5.49
N SER A 65 -15.76 -1.10 -6.70
CA SER A 65 -16.89 -1.92 -7.18
C SER A 65 -16.43 -3.22 -7.85
N LYS A 66 -15.13 -3.43 -8.03
CA LYS A 66 -14.54 -4.65 -8.59
C LYS A 66 -13.85 -5.45 -7.50
N PRO A 67 -13.74 -6.78 -7.65
CA PRO A 67 -12.99 -7.60 -6.72
C PRO A 67 -11.53 -7.16 -6.59
N ILE A 68 -11.03 -7.16 -5.37
CA ILE A 68 -9.64 -6.86 -5.02
C ILE A 68 -9.07 -8.02 -4.24
N LEU A 69 -7.95 -8.59 -4.68
CA LEU A 69 -7.27 -9.68 -3.98
C LEU A 69 -5.87 -9.25 -3.56
N ALA A 70 -5.53 -9.49 -2.29
CA ALA A 70 -4.17 -9.34 -1.81
C ALA A 70 -3.35 -10.57 -2.17
N ILE A 71 -2.13 -10.37 -2.72
CA ILE A 71 -1.14 -11.44 -2.89
C ILE A 71 0.05 -11.11 -2.02
N VAL A 72 0.28 -11.91 -1.00
CA VAL A 72 1.34 -11.69 0.00
C VAL A 72 2.12 -12.95 0.27
N GLY A 73 3.35 -12.80 0.81
CA GLY A 73 4.14 -13.98 1.15
C GLY A 73 5.58 -13.66 1.55
N ALA A 74 6.42 -14.69 1.48
CA ALA A 74 7.81 -14.62 1.86
C ALA A 74 8.62 -13.63 1.02
N ARG A 75 9.42 -12.80 1.69
CA ARG A 75 10.41 -11.93 1.01
C ARG A 75 11.52 -12.73 0.32
N ARG A 76 11.91 -13.85 0.93
CA ARG A 76 12.89 -14.82 0.39
C ARG A 76 12.16 -16.06 -0.11
N ALA A 77 11.20 -15.84 -1.01
CA ALA A 77 10.43 -16.92 -1.61
C ALA A 77 11.30 -17.81 -2.51
N THR A 78 10.95 -19.09 -2.59
CA THR A 78 11.53 -20.02 -3.54
C THR A 78 11.25 -19.60 -4.99
N ILE A 79 11.94 -20.19 -5.95
CA ILE A 79 11.65 -19.99 -7.38
C ILE A 79 10.19 -20.40 -7.67
N TYR A 80 9.75 -21.51 -7.08
CA TYR A 80 8.39 -22.02 -7.22
C TYR A 80 7.36 -21.02 -6.65
N GLY A 81 7.58 -20.54 -5.41
CA GLY A 81 6.67 -19.57 -4.77
C GLY A 81 6.52 -18.29 -5.57
N ARG A 82 7.62 -17.73 -6.09
CA ARG A 82 7.57 -16.56 -6.98
C ARG A 82 6.84 -16.84 -8.30
N LYS A 83 7.10 -18.01 -8.90
CA LYS A 83 6.40 -18.41 -10.13
C LYS A 83 4.90 -18.51 -9.90
N MET A 84 4.47 -19.20 -8.84
CA MET A 84 3.06 -19.34 -8.51
C MET A 84 2.40 -17.98 -8.23
N ALA A 85 3.03 -17.12 -7.44
CA ALA A 85 2.50 -15.77 -7.18
C ALA A 85 2.27 -14.99 -8.49
N ARG A 86 3.23 -15.06 -9.43
CA ARG A 86 3.14 -14.37 -10.71
C ARG A 86 2.03 -14.94 -11.59
N GLU A 87 1.95 -16.26 -11.73
CA GLU A 87 0.96 -16.94 -12.57
C GLU A 87 -0.45 -16.73 -12.04
N PHE A 88 -0.68 -16.88 -10.72
CA PHE A 88 -1.99 -16.62 -10.12
C PHE A 88 -2.38 -15.15 -10.27
N ALA A 89 -1.47 -14.21 -9.98
CA ALA A 89 -1.75 -12.78 -10.15
C ALA A 89 -2.14 -12.44 -11.60
N LYS A 90 -1.44 -13.04 -12.57
CA LYS A 90 -1.74 -12.86 -13.99
C LYS A 90 -3.12 -13.38 -14.34
N SER A 91 -3.43 -14.62 -14.01
CA SER A 91 -4.73 -15.23 -14.31
C SER A 91 -5.90 -14.49 -13.63
N LEU A 92 -5.72 -14.05 -12.38
CA LEU A 92 -6.71 -13.25 -11.66
C LEU A 92 -6.93 -11.89 -12.32
N ALA A 93 -5.85 -11.23 -12.73
CA ALA A 93 -5.92 -9.94 -13.41
C ALA A 93 -6.57 -10.04 -14.80
N GLU A 94 -6.34 -11.13 -15.55
CA GLU A 94 -7.03 -11.47 -16.81
C GLU A 94 -8.55 -11.62 -16.60
N CYS A 95 -8.98 -12.07 -15.42
CA CYS A 95 -10.38 -12.12 -15.00
C CYS A 95 -10.92 -10.77 -14.48
N GLY A 96 -10.14 -9.70 -14.54
CA GLY A 96 -10.53 -8.37 -14.08
C GLY A 96 -10.44 -8.14 -12.57
N ILE A 97 -9.83 -9.06 -11.82
CA ILE A 97 -9.56 -8.92 -10.39
C ILE A 97 -8.35 -7.99 -10.19
N GLN A 98 -8.49 -7.02 -9.31
CA GLN A 98 -7.44 -6.06 -9.00
C GLN A 98 -6.49 -6.64 -7.94
N ILE A 99 -5.18 -6.48 -8.13
CA ILE A 99 -4.18 -7.05 -7.22
C ILE A 99 -3.64 -5.97 -6.28
N VAL A 100 -3.66 -6.25 -4.98
CA VAL A 100 -3.03 -5.40 -3.95
C VAL A 100 -1.88 -6.16 -3.29
N SER A 101 -0.75 -5.49 -3.07
CA SER A 101 0.37 -6.08 -2.35
C SER A 101 1.28 -5.02 -1.73
N GLY A 102 2.33 -5.47 -1.04
CA GLY A 102 3.16 -4.62 -0.20
C GLY A 102 4.45 -4.11 -0.83
N MET A 103 4.69 -4.28 -2.11
CA MET A 103 5.94 -3.88 -2.78
C MET A 103 7.21 -4.52 -2.21
N ALA A 104 7.11 -5.51 -1.31
CA ALA A 104 8.27 -6.21 -0.77
C ALA A 104 8.95 -7.10 -1.84
N ALA A 105 10.19 -7.51 -1.58
CA ALA A 105 10.83 -8.53 -2.40
C ALA A 105 10.07 -9.87 -2.32
N GLY A 106 10.30 -10.77 -3.27
CA GLY A 106 9.74 -12.12 -3.26
C GLY A 106 8.32 -12.18 -3.81
N VAL A 107 7.37 -12.67 -3.01
CA VAL A 107 5.98 -12.91 -3.41
C VAL A 107 5.27 -11.62 -3.83
N ASP A 108 5.39 -10.55 -3.06
CA ASP A 108 4.74 -9.27 -3.35
C ASP A 108 5.15 -8.74 -4.73
N ALA A 109 6.46 -8.68 -5.00
CA ALA A 109 6.98 -8.25 -6.28
C ALA A 109 6.54 -9.18 -7.44
N ALA A 110 6.46 -10.49 -7.19
CA ALA A 110 5.99 -11.45 -8.19
C ALA A 110 4.51 -11.26 -8.49
N GLY A 111 3.68 -11.01 -7.48
CA GLY A 111 2.26 -10.70 -7.63
C GLY A 111 2.03 -9.45 -8.48
N HIS A 112 2.73 -8.34 -8.18
CA HIS A 112 2.65 -7.13 -9.01
C HIS A 112 3.04 -7.39 -10.46
N LYS A 113 4.14 -8.12 -10.70
CA LYS A 113 4.59 -8.48 -12.05
C LYS A 113 3.54 -9.30 -12.80
N GLY A 114 2.89 -10.26 -12.13
CA GLY A 114 1.82 -11.04 -12.74
C GLY A 114 0.64 -10.17 -13.19
N ALA A 115 0.18 -9.26 -12.35
CA ALA A 115 -0.88 -8.32 -12.73
C ALA A 115 -0.47 -7.43 -13.92
N LEU A 116 0.77 -6.94 -13.93
CA LEU A 116 1.32 -6.15 -15.04
C LEU A 116 1.43 -6.94 -16.33
N ASP A 117 1.81 -8.23 -16.28
CA ASP A 117 1.87 -9.13 -17.44
C ASP A 117 0.50 -9.30 -18.13
N ALA A 118 -0.58 -9.14 -17.37
CA ALA A 118 -1.95 -9.18 -17.86
C ALA A 118 -2.50 -7.78 -18.25
N ASN A 119 -1.67 -6.74 -18.23
CA ASN A 119 -2.13 -5.34 -18.31
C ASN A 119 -3.25 -5.01 -17.31
N GLY A 120 -3.29 -5.72 -16.18
CA GLY A 120 -4.26 -5.55 -15.12
C GLY A 120 -3.89 -4.47 -14.12
N TYR A 121 -4.86 -4.09 -13.29
CA TYR A 121 -4.64 -3.11 -12.22
C TYR A 121 -3.88 -3.73 -11.05
N THR A 122 -2.91 -2.99 -10.52
CA THR A 122 -2.25 -3.38 -9.26
C THR A 122 -1.94 -2.16 -8.39
N LEU A 123 -2.12 -2.32 -7.06
CA LEU A 123 -1.85 -1.29 -6.06
C LEU A 123 -0.74 -1.74 -5.11
N GLY A 124 0.32 -0.93 -5.05
CA GLY A 124 1.38 -1.10 -4.06
C GLY A 124 1.08 -0.32 -2.78
N VAL A 125 1.00 -0.98 -1.63
CA VAL A 125 0.90 -0.29 -0.34
C VAL A 125 2.28 -0.23 0.31
N LEU A 126 2.73 0.94 0.76
CA LEU A 126 4.08 1.16 1.27
C LEU A 126 4.15 1.14 2.79
N GLY A 127 5.24 0.62 3.36
CA GLY A 127 5.59 0.71 4.79
C GLY A 127 6.63 1.80 5.06
N GLY A 128 6.48 2.94 4.41
CA GLY A 128 7.34 4.13 4.52
C GLY A 128 6.71 5.27 3.74
N GLY A 129 7.39 6.41 3.62
CA GLY A 129 6.88 7.58 2.91
C GLY A 129 6.45 7.28 1.48
N ILE A 130 5.43 8.00 1.01
CA ILE A 130 4.85 7.79 -0.33
C ILE A 130 5.89 7.96 -1.46
N ASP A 131 6.93 8.73 -1.23
CA ASP A 131 8.04 8.97 -2.14
C ASP A 131 9.25 8.04 -1.91
N THR A 132 9.13 7.06 -1.00
CA THR A 132 10.24 6.20 -0.61
C THR A 132 10.11 4.81 -1.22
N ILE A 133 11.01 4.49 -2.14
CA ILE A 133 11.05 3.17 -2.79
C ILE A 133 11.89 2.20 -1.95
N TYR A 134 11.25 1.14 -1.48
CA TYR A 134 11.89 0.08 -0.72
C TYR A 134 11.24 -1.29 -1.01
N PRO A 135 12.01 -2.35 -1.29
CA PRO A 135 13.47 -2.31 -1.48
C PRO A 135 13.87 -1.60 -2.79
N VAL A 136 15.10 -1.07 -2.85
CA VAL A 136 15.59 -0.28 -4.01
C VAL A 136 15.62 -1.11 -5.30
N GLU A 137 15.83 -2.42 -5.19
CA GLU A 137 15.81 -3.37 -6.30
C GLU A 137 14.46 -3.40 -7.04
N ASN A 138 13.39 -3.00 -6.38
CA ASN A 138 12.05 -2.90 -6.97
C ASN A 138 11.78 -1.56 -7.65
N PHE A 139 12.78 -0.70 -7.86
CA PHE A 139 12.59 0.63 -8.47
C PHE A 139 11.81 0.58 -9.80
N ASN A 140 12.24 -0.27 -10.74
CA ASN A 140 11.58 -0.40 -12.04
C ASN A 140 10.16 -0.96 -11.90
N LEU A 141 9.94 -1.88 -10.97
CA LEU A 141 8.62 -2.41 -10.68
C LEU A 141 7.70 -1.31 -10.10
N TYR A 142 8.22 -0.49 -9.19
CA TYR A 142 7.50 0.64 -8.63
C TYR A 142 7.00 1.58 -9.74
N GLN A 143 7.86 1.93 -10.71
CA GLN A 143 7.49 2.78 -11.83
C GLN A 143 6.34 2.18 -12.67
N GLN A 144 6.40 0.89 -12.95
CA GLN A 144 5.35 0.18 -13.69
C GLN A 144 4.04 0.11 -12.91
N VAL A 145 4.10 -0.21 -11.61
CA VAL A 145 2.93 -0.29 -10.73
C VAL A 145 2.21 1.06 -10.66
N TYR A 146 2.95 2.15 -10.49
CA TYR A 146 2.34 3.47 -10.41
C TYR A 146 1.74 3.94 -11.76
N GLN A 147 2.32 3.56 -12.90
CA GLN A 147 1.81 3.88 -14.24
C GLN A 147 0.51 3.12 -14.58
N MET A 148 0.46 1.83 -14.27
CA MET A 148 -0.66 0.95 -14.61
C MET A 148 -1.76 0.92 -13.55
N GLY A 149 -1.43 1.27 -12.32
CA GLY A 149 -2.30 1.25 -11.17
C GLY A 149 -2.00 2.40 -10.23
N GLY A 150 -1.50 2.10 -9.03
CA GLY A 150 -1.15 3.13 -8.07
C GLY A 150 -0.28 2.64 -6.93
N VAL A 151 0.17 3.59 -6.14
CA VAL A 151 0.91 3.35 -4.91
C VAL A 151 0.25 4.14 -3.79
N LEU A 152 0.12 3.53 -2.61
CA LEU A 152 -0.57 4.08 -1.45
C LEU A 152 0.34 4.04 -0.22
N SER A 153 0.28 5.05 0.62
CA SER A 153 0.98 5.09 1.90
C SER A 153 0.22 5.88 2.96
N GLU A 154 0.29 5.44 4.21
CA GLU A 154 -0.16 6.20 5.38
C GLU A 154 0.88 7.24 5.82
N TYR A 155 2.10 7.19 5.28
CA TYR A 155 3.22 7.99 5.73
C TYR A 155 3.54 9.12 4.74
N ASN A 156 3.79 10.30 5.30
CA ASN A 156 4.17 11.49 4.53
C ASN A 156 5.52 11.28 3.81
N MET A 157 5.81 12.16 2.85
CA MET A 157 7.09 12.20 2.15
C MET A 157 8.28 12.22 3.12
N GLY A 158 9.37 11.54 2.73
CA GLY A 158 10.63 11.54 3.47
C GLY A 158 10.67 10.60 4.68
N ILE A 159 9.59 9.87 4.99
CA ILE A 159 9.60 8.87 6.07
C ILE A 159 10.33 7.62 5.59
N SER A 160 11.49 7.34 6.19
CA SER A 160 12.26 6.14 5.87
C SER A 160 11.54 4.87 6.32
N PRO A 161 11.61 3.77 5.54
CA PRO A 161 11.04 2.48 5.91
C PRO A 161 11.69 1.95 7.20
N GLN A 162 10.87 1.52 8.14
CA GLN A 162 11.30 0.96 9.43
C GLN A 162 10.59 -0.37 9.67
N LYS A 163 11.24 -1.27 10.43
CA LYS A 163 10.70 -2.61 10.70
C LYS A 163 9.28 -2.60 11.27
N GLY A 164 8.98 -1.65 12.16
CA GLY A 164 7.65 -1.50 12.78
C GLY A 164 6.56 -1.03 11.82
N LEU A 165 6.90 -0.32 10.74
CA LEU A 165 5.91 0.23 9.81
C LEU A 165 5.32 -0.83 8.86
N PHE A 166 6.04 -1.94 8.62
CA PHE A 166 5.55 -3.00 7.72
C PHE A 166 4.33 -3.75 8.29
N PRO A 167 4.31 -4.20 9.55
CA PRO A 167 3.11 -4.78 10.15
C PRO A 167 1.93 -3.79 10.19
N MET A 168 2.20 -2.54 10.55
CA MET A 168 1.18 -1.48 10.60
C MET A 168 0.53 -1.24 9.23
N ARG A 169 1.33 -1.28 8.16
CA ARG A 169 0.85 -1.15 6.78
C ARG A 169 -0.02 -2.33 6.35
N ASN A 170 0.27 -3.55 6.83
CA ASN A 170 -0.41 -4.78 6.37
C ASN A 170 -1.92 -4.73 6.59
N ARG A 171 -2.41 -4.06 7.65
CA ARG A 171 -3.84 -3.85 7.88
C ARG A 171 -4.53 -3.10 6.74
N ILE A 172 -3.79 -2.24 6.03
CA ILE A 172 -4.32 -1.52 4.86
C ILE A 172 -4.44 -2.47 3.67
N ILE A 173 -3.49 -3.40 3.49
CA ILE A 173 -3.56 -4.42 2.44
C ILE A 173 -4.78 -5.31 2.66
N SER A 174 -4.93 -5.88 3.87
CA SER A 174 -6.09 -6.73 4.19
C SER A 174 -7.41 -5.96 4.11
N GLY A 175 -7.47 -4.77 4.68
CA GLY A 175 -8.67 -3.93 4.67
C GLY A 175 -9.12 -3.45 3.30
N LEU A 176 -8.23 -3.36 2.32
CA LEU A 176 -8.60 -3.03 0.94
C LEU A 176 -9.09 -4.24 0.14
N SER A 177 -8.83 -5.47 0.60
CA SER A 177 -9.01 -6.68 -0.20
C SER A 177 -10.25 -7.47 0.20
N ASP A 178 -10.88 -8.12 -0.77
CA ASP A 178 -11.99 -9.04 -0.55
C ASP A 178 -11.49 -10.44 -0.12
N GLY A 179 -10.19 -10.70 -0.31
CA GLY A 179 -9.54 -11.94 0.11
C GLY A 179 -8.02 -11.80 0.05
N ILE A 180 -7.33 -12.73 0.72
CA ILE A 180 -5.88 -12.76 0.80
C ILE A 180 -5.35 -14.10 0.31
N PHE A 181 -4.46 -14.06 -0.67
CA PHE A 181 -3.78 -15.23 -1.19
C PHE A 181 -2.32 -15.25 -0.69
N VAL A 182 -2.02 -16.21 0.17
CA VAL A 182 -0.66 -16.43 0.69
C VAL A 182 -0.01 -17.53 -0.12
N THR A 183 0.94 -17.19 -0.98
CA THR A 183 1.58 -18.17 -1.89
C THR A 183 2.64 -19.00 -1.18
N GLU A 184 3.46 -18.36 -0.36
CA GLU A 184 4.51 -19.00 0.41
C GLU A 184 4.80 -18.19 1.67
N ALA A 185 4.77 -18.85 2.83
CA ALA A 185 5.06 -18.20 4.10
C ALA A 185 5.79 -19.16 5.04
N GLY A 186 6.83 -18.68 5.70
CA GLY A 186 7.41 -19.39 6.85
C GLY A 186 6.52 -19.22 8.09
N ALA A 187 6.63 -20.11 9.05
CA ALA A 187 5.81 -20.12 10.28
C ALA A 187 5.83 -18.80 11.09
N ARG A 188 6.84 -17.95 10.91
CA ARG A 188 6.97 -16.64 11.56
C ARG A 188 6.93 -15.49 10.53
N SER A 189 6.28 -15.70 9.40
CA SER A 189 6.22 -14.70 8.33
C SER A 189 5.24 -13.58 8.67
N GLY A 190 5.64 -12.33 8.41
CA GLY A 190 4.74 -11.18 8.51
C GLY A 190 3.54 -11.23 7.54
N SER A 191 3.57 -12.08 6.51
CA SER A 191 2.44 -12.32 5.62
C SER A 191 1.30 -13.09 6.29
N LEU A 192 1.59 -13.93 7.29
CA LEU A 192 0.57 -14.58 8.11
C LEU A 192 -0.16 -13.56 9.00
N ILE A 193 0.54 -12.54 9.50
CA ILE A 193 -0.09 -11.44 10.24
C ILE A 193 -1.11 -10.71 9.35
N THR A 194 -0.82 -10.58 8.05
CA THR A 194 -1.76 -9.95 7.09
C THR A 194 -3.00 -10.81 6.90
N ALA A 195 -2.87 -12.15 6.97
CA ALA A 195 -3.99 -13.07 6.82
C ALA A 195 -4.88 -13.15 8.08
N ASP A 196 -4.31 -12.81 9.25
CA ASP A 196 -5.01 -12.82 10.55
C ASP A 196 -5.72 -11.48 10.84
N GLN A 197 -5.47 -10.43 10.07
CA GLN A 197 -6.07 -9.09 10.15
C GLN A 197 -7.34 -8.96 9.30
#